data_a80af9180a91d963741f7ec644f43a3d
#
_entry.id   a80af9180a91d963741f7ec644f43a3d
#
_cell.length_a   1.000
_cell.length_b   1.000
_cell.length_c   1.000
_cell.angle_alpha   90.00
_cell.angle_beta   90.00
_cell.angle_gamma   90.00
#
_symmetry.space_group_name_H-M   'P 1'
#
loop_
_entity.id
_entity.type
_entity.pdbx_description
1 polymer ?
#
loop_
_entity_poly.entity_id
_entity_poly.type
_entity_poly.pdbx_seq_one_letter_code
_entity_poly.pdbx_strand_id
1 'polypeptide(L)'
;MILKDFIPAPDVQEFIQLYRIVHLVFDNGEAIPAKAYPPRPEQCLAFYPYDRETVDFAGSRKQVADLPVVLYGQFTEVTHRSIGNQFLVVQIIFNPGALYRLTGIPADELTNQYLDAGTVFNSIIHEVNEQLFLAKDYPQMIAVADELVRTLIRHKKKSVLPIDEVCLKMLTSDNDYSIDEIAKQACYSNRQLERKFRERTGLGPKTFQRVIAFDNAFRMKNSFADRDWLRIAVECGYHDYQHLVKAYKDFTGLAPTAFHRIEEKAPERKFGLNEGFYKSAV
;
A
#
# COMPACT_ATOMS: atom_id res chain seq x y z
N MET A 1 6.64 12.40 -16.56
CA MET A 1 5.66 11.49 -15.93
C MET A 1 6.41 10.31 -15.32
N ILE A 2 6.06 9.88 -14.13
CA ILE A 2 6.68 8.72 -13.47
C ILE A 2 5.67 7.94 -12.64
N LEU A 3 5.95 6.67 -12.44
CA LEU A 3 5.48 5.81 -11.37
C LEU A 3 6.74 5.14 -10.84
N LYS A 4 7.22 5.57 -9.67
CA LYS A 4 8.52 5.12 -9.18
C LYS A 4 8.55 5.04 -7.65
N ASP A 5 9.16 3.97 -7.16
CA ASP A 5 9.46 3.77 -5.76
C ASP A 5 10.88 4.31 -5.44
N PHE A 6 11.02 4.98 -4.29
CA PHE A 6 12.26 5.56 -3.80
C PHE A 6 12.59 4.99 -2.43
N ILE A 7 13.88 4.74 -2.21
CA ILE A 7 14.39 4.23 -0.94
C ILE A 7 14.42 5.39 0.06
N PRO A 8 13.86 5.24 1.29
CA PRO A 8 13.94 6.23 2.34
C PRO A 8 15.37 6.43 2.86
N ALA A 9 15.62 7.58 3.50
CA ALA A 9 16.88 7.81 4.20
C ALA A 9 17.14 6.72 5.27
N PRO A 10 18.39 6.30 5.52
CA PRO A 10 18.70 5.17 6.41
C PRO A 10 18.13 5.30 7.82
N ASP A 11 18.04 6.51 8.34
CA ASP A 11 17.55 6.81 9.68
C ASP A 11 16.01 6.68 9.86
N VAL A 12 15.27 6.57 8.75
CA VAL A 12 13.81 6.38 8.78
C VAL A 12 13.36 5.01 8.27
N GLN A 13 14.27 4.17 7.73
CA GLN A 13 13.95 2.85 7.16
C GLN A 13 13.36 1.85 8.16
N GLU A 14 13.55 2.05 9.47
CA GLU A 14 12.85 1.26 10.49
C GLU A 14 11.33 1.41 10.40
N PHE A 15 10.84 2.58 9.96
CA PHE A 15 9.42 2.92 9.93
C PHE A 15 8.84 2.93 8.52
N ILE A 16 9.64 3.24 7.52
CA ILE A 16 9.19 3.45 6.15
C ILE A 16 9.77 2.37 5.24
N GLN A 17 8.90 1.70 4.51
CA GLN A 17 9.27 0.71 3.52
C GLN A 17 9.81 1.38 2.26
N LEU A 18 9.05 2.33 1.74
CA LEU A 18 9.41 3.10 0.54
C LEU A 18 8.58 4.38 0.44
N TYR A 19 9.03 5.30 -0.40
CA TYR A 19 8.20 6.37 -0.93
C TYR A 19 7.82 6.03 -2.36
N ARG A 20 6.53 6.25 -2.73
CA ARG A 20 6.08 6.09 -4.11
C ARG A 20 5.61 7.42 -4.64
N ILE A 21 6.12 7.82 -5.82
CA ILE A 21 5.64 8.99 -6.55
C ILE A 21 4.97 8.54 -7.83
N VAL A 22 3.71 8.95 -8.01
CA VAL A 22 2.98 8.81 -9.26
C VAL A 22 2.67 10.21 -9.77
N HIS A 23 3.22 10.56 -10.92
CA HIS A 23 3.01 11.85 -11.56
C HIS A 23 2.58 11.63 -13.01
N LEU A 24 1.33 11.91 -13.30
CA LEU A 24 0.69 11.73 -14.60
C LEU A 24 0.09 13.07 -15.05
N VAL A 25 0.31 13.42 -16.33
CA VAL A 25 -0.23 14.63 -16.93
C VAL A 25 -0.97 14.24 -18.20
N PHE A 26 -2.25 14.54 -18.24
CA PHE A 26 -3.15 14.25 -19.35
C PHE A 26 -3.56 15.54 -20.06
N ASP A 27 -3.93 15.45 -21.33
CA ASP A 27 -4.45 16.55 -22.08
C ASP A 27 -5.82 17.00 -21.57
N ASN A 28 -6.13 18.30 -21.71
CA ASN A 28 -7.43 18.84 -21.30
C ASN A 28 -8.56 18.19 -22.12
N GLY A 29 -9.57 17.68 -21.42
CA GLY A 29 -10.73 17.04 -22.02
C GLY A 29 -10.52 15.56 -22.35
N GLU A 30 -9.39 14.98 -22.01
CA GLU A 30 -9.15 13.54 -22.16
C GLU A 30 -9.98 12.75 -21.14
N ALA A 31 -10.60 11.67 -21.59
CA ALA A 31 -11.29 10.74 -20.70
C ALA A 31 -10.27 9.84 -19.99
N ILE A 32 -10.07 10.04 -18.69
CA ILE A 32 -9.15 9.27 -17.87
C ILE A 32 -9.94 8.11 -17.24
N PRO A 33 -9.58 6.85 -17.51
CA PRO A 33 -10.27 5.71 -16.91
C PRO A 33 -9.99 5.63 -15.41
N ALA A 34 -10.97 5.18 -14.62
CA ALA A 34 -10.74 4.87 -13.22
C ALA A 34 -9.82 3.64 -13.07
N LYS A 35 -8.89 3.72 -12.15
CA LYS A 35 -8.01 2.60 -11.80
C LYS A 35 -8.67 1.68 -10.78
N ALA A 36 -8.73 0.38 -11.07
CA ALA A 36 -9.06 -0.64 -10.08
C ALA A 36 -7.81 -0.89 -9.19
N TYR A 37 -7.87 -0.47 -7.94
CA TYR A 37 -6.76 -0.59 -6.99
C TYR A 37 -7.00 -1.77 -6.05
N PRO A 38 -6.32 -2.90 -6.26
CA PRO A 38 -6.54 -4.11 -5.47
C PRO A 38 -5.89 -4.00 -4.08
N PRO A 39 -6.25 -4.88 -3.11
CA PRO A 39 -5.59 -4.96 -1.83
C PRO A 39 -4.08 -5.17 -1.94
N ARG A 40 -3.33 -4.45 -1.09
CA ARG A 40 -1.88 -4.55 -0.94
C ARG A 40 -1.52 -4.62 0.52
N PRO A 41 -0.39 -5.22 0.90
CA PRO A 41 0.06 -5.25 2.28
C PRO A 41 0.67 -3.89 2.69
N GLU A 42 -0.07 -2.81 2.52
CA GLU A 42 0.39 -1.43 2.68
C GLU A 42 -0.53 -0.64 3.61
N GLN A 43 0.07 0.12 4.52
CA GLN A 43 -0.53 1.26 5.21
C GLN A 43 0.16 2.51 4.70
N CYS A 44 -0.58 3.56 4.39
CA CYS A 44 -0.03 4.67 3.62
C CYS A 44 -0.54 6.03 4.08
N LEU A 45 0.36 7.00 4.07
CA LEU A 45 0.07 8.42 4.11
C LEU A 45 0.33 8.99 2.72
N ALA A 46 -0.72 9.49 2.05
CA ALA A 46 -0.69 9.96 0.68
C ALA A 46 -0.97 11.47 0.61
N PHE A 47 -0.12 12.20 -0.11
CA PHE A 47 -0.22 13.64 -0.35
C PHE A 47 -0.59 13.89 -1.81
N TYR A 48 -1.56 14.76 -2.03
CA TYR A 48 -2.03 15.18 -3.36
C TYR A 48 -1.75 16.66 -3.55
N PRO A 49 -0.53 17.05 -3.98
CA PRO A 49 -0.16 18.46 -4.17
C PRO A 49 -0.94 19.16 -5.30
N TYR A 50 -1.40 18.41 -6.31
CA TYR A 50 -2.16 18.90 -7.45
C TYR A 50 -3.60 18.38 -7.40
N ASP A 51 -4.07 17.71 -8.48
CA ASP A 51 -5.41 17.14 -8.51
C ASP A 51 -5.56 16.00 -7.49
N ARG A 52 -6.69 15.99 -6.82
CA ARG A 52 -7.03 14.99 -5.81
C ARG A 52 -7.70 13.80 -6.46
N GLU A 53 -7.65 12.66 -5.79
CA GLU A 53 -8.38 11.48 -6.26
C GLU A 53 -9.76 11.36 -5.60
N THR A 54 -10.66 10.70 -6.34
CA THR A 54 -11.94 10.20 -5.83
C THR A 54 -11.85 8.69 -5.72
N VAL A 55 -12.26 8.15 -4.57
CA VAL A 55 -12.18 6.71 -4.26
C VAL A 55 -13.57 6.17 -4.04
N ASP A 56 -13.95 5.19 -4.87
CA ASP A 56 -15.18 4.41 -4.74
C ASP A 56 -14.86 3.02 -4.17
N PHE A 57 -15.59 2.61 -3.15
CA PHE A 57 -15.43 1.31 -2.50
C PHE A 57 -16.38 0.30 -3.13
N ALA A 58 -15.82 -0.77 -3.73
CA ALA A 58 -16.60 -1.75 -4.49
C ALA A 58 -17.66 -2.49 -3.64
N GLY A 59 -17.36 -2.77 -2.37
CA GLY A 59 -18.26 -3.47 -1.44
C GLY A 59 -19.32 -2.59 -0.79
N SER A 60 -19.30 -1.27 -1.00
CA SER A 60 -20.21 -0.32 -0.37
C SER A 60 -20.53 0.83 -1.34
N ARG A 61 -21.58 1.64 -1.02
CA ARG A 61 -21.86 2.90 -1.75
C ARG A 61 -21.03 4.07 -1.22
N LYS A 62 -19.94 3.80 -0.50
CA LYS A 62 -19.07 4.83 0.07
C LYS A 62 -18.19 5.39 -1.03
N GLN A 63 -18.18 6.70 -1.15
CA GLN A 63 -17.24 7.48 -1.96
C GLN A 63 -16.53 8.47 -1.06
N VAL A 64 -15.23 8.64 -1.26
CA VAL A 64 -14.44 9.69 -0.61
C VAL A 64 -13.74 10.49 -1.69
N ALA A 65 -13.84 11.80 -1.61
CA ALA A 65 -13.27 12.72 -2.60
C ALA A 65 -12.68 13.96 -1.93
N ASP A 66 -11.86 14.66 -2.69
CA ASP A 66 -11.39 16.03 -2.40
C ASP A 66 -10.55 16.18 -1.12
N LEU A 67 -9.86 15.13 -0.68
CA LEU A 67 -8.93 15.18 0.44
C LEU A 67 -7.50 15.47 -0.05
N PRO A 68 -6.84 16.54 0.46
CA PRO A 68 -5.48 16.89 0.04
C PRO A 68 -4.41 15.95 0.61
N VAL A 69 -4.67 15.38 1.78
CA VAL A 69 -3.78 14.40 2.43
C VAL A 69 -4.61 13.31 3.07
N VAL A 70 -4.27 12.09 2.77
CA VAL A 70 -5.05 10.92 3.17
C VAL A 70 -4.21 9.93 3.95
N LEU A 71 -4.77 9.43 5.03
CA LEU A 71 -4.28 8.24 5.72
C LEU A 71 -5.20 7.07 5.36
N TYR A 72 -4.62 5.98 4.84
CA TYR A 72 -5.37 4.75 4.65
C TYR A 72 -4.66 3.56 5.27
N GLY A 73 -5.46 2.68 5.86
CA GLY A 73 -5.01 1.43 6.42
C GLY A 73 -4.98 0.31 5.39
N GLN A 74 -4.91 -0.90 5.89
CA GLN A 74 -4.94 -2.10 5.06
C GLN A 74 -6.30 -2.28 4.39
N PHE A 75 -6.33 -2.37 3.06
CA PHE A 75 -7.52 -2.77 2.32
C PHE A 75 -7.63 -4.29 2.19
N THR A 76 -8.86 -4.79 2.16
CA THR A 76 -9.21 -6.20 1.91
C THR A 76 -10.11 -6.37 0.69
N GLU A 77 -10.51 -5.27 0.04
CA GLU A 77 -11.33 -5.23 -1.15
C GLU A 77 -10.78 -4.23 -2.16
N VAL A 78 -11.14 -4.38 -3.43
CA VAL A 78 -10.76 -3.45 -4.48
C VAL A 78 -11.45 -2.10 -4.29
N THR A 79 -10.71 -1.02 -4.55
CA THR A 79 -11.25 0.33 -4.69
C THR A 79 -11.10 0.80 -6.14
N HIS A 80 -12.00 1.68 -6.59
CA HIS A 80 -11.87 2.33 -7.89
C HIS A 80 -11.48 3.79 -7.66
N ARG A 81 -10.40 4.22 -8.31
CA ARG A 81 -9.81 5.55 -8.09
C ARG A 81 -9.84 6.34 -9.37
N SER A 82 -10.49 7.49 -9.34
CA SER A 82 -10.55 8.47 -10.44
C SER A 82 -9.64 9.64 -10.11
N ILE A 83 -8.92 10.14 -11.10
CA ILE A 83 -7.92 11.20 -10.97
C ILE A 83 -8.21 12.33 -11.97
N GLY A 84 -7.66 13.52 -11.71
CA GLY A 84 -7.69 14.65 -12.62
C GLY A 84 -6.52 14.66 -13.62
N ASN A 85 -6.45 15.71 -14.43
CA ASN A 85 -5.48 15.83 -15.53
C ASN A 85 -4.05 16.09 -15.05
N GLN A 86 -3.89 16.76 -13.90
CA GLN A 86 -2.60 17.13 -13.29
C GLN A 86 -2.43 16.29 -12.00
N PHE A 87 -2.26 14.98 -12.15
CA PHE A 87 -2.21 14.09 -11.02
C PHE A 87 -0.79 13.89 -10.51
N LEU A 88 -0.57 14.30 -9.26
CA LEU A 88 0.65 14.02 -8.50
C LEU A 88 0.28 13.47 -7.13
N VAL A 89 0.76 12.27 -6.81
CA VAL A 89 0.67 11.73 -5.45
C VAL A 89 2.06 11.34 -4.95
N VAL A 90 2.35 11.75 -3.71
CA VAL A 90 3.52 11.31 -2.95
C VAL A 90 3.02 10.42 -1.81
N GLN A 91 3.37 9.15 -1.84
CA GLN A 91 2.94 8.14 -0.89
C GLN A 91 4.09 7.75 0.03
N ILE A 92 3.85 7.79 1.33
CA ILE A 92 4.72 7.26 2.39
C ILE A 92 4.16 5.90 2.78
N ILE A 93 4.81 4.81 2.36
CA ILE A 93 4.40 3.45 2.67
C ILE A 93 5.11 3.00 3.94
N PHE A 94 4.32 2.69 4.97
CA PHE A 94 4.85 2.29 6.28
C PHE A 94 5.24 0.81 6.30
N ASN A 95 6.30 0.51 7.04
CA ASN A 95 6.56 -0.86 7.45
C ASN A 95 5.42 -1.39 8.35
N PRO A 96 5.12 -2.69 8.31
CA PRO A 96 4.09 -3.28 9.18
C PRO A 96 4.34 -2.93 10.65
N GLY A 97 3.32 -2.38 11.32
CA GLY A 97 3.40 -1.94 12.71
C GLY A 97 3.94 -0.53 12.93
N ALA A 98 4.61 0.07 11.94
CA ALA A 98 5.19 1.41 12.09
C ALA A 98 4.12 2.49 12.34
N LEU A 99 3.03 2.47 11.59
CA LEU A 99 1.95 3.44 11.76
C LEU A 99 1.36 3.38 13.18
N TYR A 100 1.12 2.18 13.73
CA TYR A 100 0.70 2.03 15.13
C TYR A 100 1.74 2.59 16.11
N ARG A 101 3.02 2.37 15.86
CA ARG A 101 4.10 2.88 16.73
C ARG A 101 4.16 4.40 16.71
N LEU A 102 3.93 5.02 15.57
CA LEU A 102 3.93 6.49 15.42
C LEU A 102 2.69 7.14 16.01
N THR A 103 1.50 6.58 15.80
CA THR A 103 0.22 7.22 16.12
C THR A 103 -0.42 6.70 17.42
N GLY A 104 -0.15 5.44 17.78
CA GLY A 104 -0.83 4.72 18.84
C GLY A 104 -2.22 4.19 18.44
N ILE A 105 -2.68 4.46 17.21
CA ILE A 105 -3.97 3.99 16.70
C ILE A 105 -3.83 2.54 16.26
N PRO A 106 -4.64 1.60 16.81
CA PRO A 106 -4.66 0.23 16.34
C PRO A 106 -4.99 0.16 14.84
N ALA A 107 -4.21 -0.61 14.09
CA ALA A 107 -4.33 -0.64 12.64
C ALA A 107 -5.65 -1.27 12.14
N ASP A 108 -6.32 -2.07 12.97
CA ASP A 108 -7.64 -2.62 12.66
C ASP A 108 -8.76 -1.55 12.67
N GLU A 109 -8.58 -0.43 13.38
CA GLU A 109 -9.47 0.73 13.27
C GLU A 109 -9.36 1.45 11.91
N LEU A 110 -8.23 1.25 11.21
CA LEU A 110 -7.95 1.84 9.91
C LEU A 110 -8.23 0.87 8.74
N THR A 111 -8.60 -0.38 9.01
CA THR A 111 -8.88 -1.37 7.96
C THR A 111 -10.05 -0.93 7.08
N ASN A 112 -9.85 -0.91 5.75
CA ASN A 112 -10.80 -0.40 4.76
C ASN A 112 -11.23 1.06 5.03
N GLN A 113 -10.37 1.85 5.70
CA GLN A 113 -10.61 3.28 5.90
C GLN A 113 -9.72 4.11 4.99
N TYR A 114 -10.28 5.22 4.53
CA TYR A 114 -9.63 6.25 3.74
C TYR A 114 -10.02 7.58 4.40
N LEU A 115 -9.11 8.16 5.17
CA LEU A 115 -9.41 9.24 6.12
C LEU A 115 -8.61 10.50 5.77
N ASP A 116 -9.18 11.65 6.11
CA ASP A 116 -8.39 12.89 6.17
C ASP A 116 -7.27 12.74 7.20
N ALA A 117 -6.03 12.81 6.72
CA ALA A 117 -4.85 12.66 7.57
C ALA A 117 -4.72 13.77 8.62
N GLY A 118 -5.33 14.93 8.40
CA GLY A 118 -5.39 16.03 9.38
C GLY A 118 -6.07 15.64 10.69
N THR A 119 -6.98 14.67 10.66
CA THR A 119 -7.65 14.13 11.87
C THR A 119 -6.69 13.36 12.79
N VAL A 120 -5.58 12.85 12.25
CA VAL A 120 -4.58 12.06 12.97
C VAL A 120 -3.30 12.86 13.26
N PHE A 121 -2.83 13.64 12.29
CA PHE A 121 -1.53 14.31 12.35
C PHE A 121 -1.62 15.84 12.50
N ASN A 122 -2.82 16.39 12.71
CA ASN A 122 -3.08 17.83 12.82
C ASN A 122 -2.68 18.63 11.56
N SER A 123 -2.47 19.95 11.72
CA SER A 123 -2.22 20.87 10.60
C SER A 123 -0.86 20.69 9.91
N ILE A 124 0.13 20.09 10.56
CA ILE A 124 1.47 19.87 9.97
C ILE A 124 1.42 19.16 8.60
N ILE A 125 0.43 18.30 8.40
CA ILE A 125 0.24 17.55 7.17
C ILE A 125 -0.08 18.47 5.99
N HIS A 126 -0.84 19.53 6.21
CA HIS A 126 -1.19 20.50 5.16
C HIS A 126 0.01 21.34 4.78
N GLU A 127 0.84 21.76 5.75
CA GLU A 127 2.09 22.48 5.51
C GLU A 127 3.06 21.63 4.67
N VAL A 128 3.14 20.34 4.97
CA VAL A 128 3.95 19.39 4.18
C VAL A 128 3.40 19.25 2.76
N ASN A 129 2.08 19.19 2.57
CA ASN A 129 1.50 19.13 1.24
C ASN A 129 1.81 20.40 0.40
N GLU A 130 1.81 21.58 1.03
CA GLU A 130 2.25 22.83 0.39
C GLU A 130 3.74 22.81 0.03
N GLN A 131 4.60 22.26 0.90
CA GLN A 131 6.03 22.11 0.60
C GLN A 131 6.24 21.15 -0.58
N LEU A 132 5.47 20.07 -0.67
CA LEU A 132 5.50 19.15 -1.81
C LEU A 132 5.02 19.81 -3.11
N PHE A 133 4.02 20.69 -3.03
CA PHE A 133 3.55 21.49 -4.18
C PHE A 133 4.65 22.44 -4.70
N LEU A 134 5.42 23.05 -3.79
CA LEU A 134 6.49 24.00 -4.11
C LEU A 134 7.83 23.32 -4.47
N ALA A 135 7.95 22.02 -4.29
CA ALA A 135 9.18 21.28 -4.55
C ALA A 135 9.56 21.31 -6.04
N LYS A 136 10.83 21.55 -6.33
CA LYS A 136 11.34 21.73 -7.70
C LYS A 136 11.54 20.42 -8.44
N ASP A 137 11.77 19.32 -7.69
CA ASP A 137 12.05 17.99 -8.24
C ASP A 137 11.66 16.89 -7.25
N TYR A 138 11.68 15.63 -7.73
CA TYR A 138 11.34 14.47 -6.89
C TYR A 138 12.31 14.22 -5.73
N PRO A 139 13.65 14.41 -5.86
CA PRO A 139 14.56 14.34 -4.71
C PRO A 139 14.18 15.31 -3.58
N GLN A 140 13.78 16.54 -3.90
CA GLN A 140 13.31 17.48 -2.90
C GLN A 140 12.00 17.02 -2.23
N MET A 141 11.07 16.41 -2.99
CA MET A 141 9.85 15.82 -2.42
C MET A 141 10.19 14.70 -1.42
N ILE A 142 11.15 13.85 -1.75
CA ILE A 142 11.61 12.79 -0.85
C ILE A 142 12.25 13.38 0.42
N ALA A 143 13.06 14.43 0.30
CA ALA A 143 13.65 15.10 1.46
C ALA A 143 12.59 15.70 2.39
N VAL A 144 11.51 16.28 1.84
CA VAL A 144 10.36 16.77 2.61
C VAL A 144 9.67 15.61 3.35
N ALA A 145 9.44 14.48 2.67
CA ALA A 145 8.84 13.29 3.27
C ALA A 145 9.72 12.71 4.40
N ASP A 146 11.05 12.61 4.20
CA ASP A 146 11.99 12.17 5.23
C ASP A 146 11.93 13.07 6.49
N GLU A 147 11.87 14.39 6.33
CA GLU A 147 11.81 15.31 7.47
C GLU A 147 10.48 15.22 8.24
N LEU A 148 9.36 15.04 7.54
CA LEU A 148 8.10 14.72 8.19
C LEU A 148 8.22 13.44 9.02
N VAL A 149 8.76 12.37 8.43
CA VAL A 149 8.90 11.08 9.12
C VAL A 149 9.81 11.20 10.34
N ARG A 150 10.94 11.92 10.27
CA ARG A 150 11.78 12.22 11.43
C ARG A 150 11.01 12.91 12.54
N THR A 151 10.14 13.87 12.17
CA THR A 151 9.28 14.55 13.14
C THR A 151 8.31 13.59 13.81
N LEU A 152 7.67 12.70 13.05
CA LEU A 152 6.76 11.68 13.58
C LEU A 152 7.51 10.70 14.51
N ILE A 153 8.73 10.28 14.15
CA ILE A 153 9.56 9.38 14.96
C ILE A 153 9.93 10.02 16.29
N ARG A 154 10.28 11.31 16.31
CA ARG A 154 10.56 12.04 17.58
C ARG A 154 9.37 12.02 18.54
N HIS A 155 8.16 11.95 18.03
CA HIS A 155 6.91 11.96 18.81
C HIS A 155 6.19 10.59 18.86
N LYS A 156 6.90 9.49 18.52
CA LYS A 156 6.31 8.13 18.49
C LYS A 156 5.65 7.77 19.83
N LYS A 157 4.52 7.07 19.74
CA LYS A 157 3.66 6.73 20.89
C LYS A 157 3.94 5.36 21.49
N LYS A 158 4.51 4.43 20.72
CA LYS A 158 4.72 3.03 21.14
C LYS A 158 6.14 2.57 20.81
N SER A 159 6.65 1.69 21.65
CA SER A 159 7.93 1.02 21.44
C SER A 159 7.79 -0.17 20.48
N VAL A 160 8.93 -0.60 19.92
CA VAL A 160 9.04 -1.83 19.12
C VAL A 160 8.75 -3.05 20.00
N LEU A 161 8.11 -4.05 19.42
CA LEU A 161 7.86 -5.38 20.02
C LEU A 161 8.30 -6.48 19.06
N PRO A 162 8.55 -7.72 19.54
CA PRO A 162 8.95 -8.85 18.68
C PRO A 162 7.99 -9.09 17.51
N ILE A 163 6.71 -8.79 17.68
CA ILE A 163 5.70 -8.90 16.63
C ILE A 163 5.99 -8.00 15.41
N ASP A 164 6.59 -6.83 15.62
CA ASP A 164 6.89 -5.89 14.55
C ASP A 164 7.94 -6.49 13.58
N GLU A 165 8.96 -7.18 14.11
CA GLU A 165 9.92 -7.93 13.29
C GLU A 165 9.28 -9.09 12.53
N VAL A 166 8.37 -9.81 13.19
CA VAL A 166 7.64 -10.92 12.55
C VAL A 166 6.79 -10.42 11.38
N CYS A 167 6.05 -9.32 11.57
CA CYS A 167 5.25 -8.72 10.51
C CYS A 167 6.12 -8.29 9.32
N LEU A 168 7.29 -7.69 9.59
CA LEU A 168 8.24 -7.30 8.56
C LEU A 168 8.83 -8.51 7.83
N LYS A 169 9.23 -9.55 8.55
CA LYS A 169 9.72 -10.80 7.95
C LYS A 169 8.69 -11.45 7.06
N MET A 170 7.41 -11.49 7.44
CA MET A 170 6.34 -12.00 6.59
C MET A 170 6.21 -11.22 5.28
N LEU A 171 6.44 -9.91 5.29
CA LEU A 171 6.39 -9.08 4.10
C LEU A 171 7.59 -9.30 3.16
N THR A 172 8.77 -9.54 3.72
CA THR A 172 10.05 -9.54 2.97
C THR A 172 10.55 -10.93 2.60
N SER A 173 10.04 -11.99 3.21
CA SER A 173 10.52 -13.36 3.00
C SER A 173 9.61 -14.14 2.06
N ASP A 174 10.23 -15.00 1.25
CA ASP A 174 9.51 -15.95 0.38
C ASP A 174 9.00 -17.20 1.13
N ASN A 175 9.22 -17.28 2.44
CA ASN A 175 8.90 -18.45 3.23
C ASN A 175 7.45 -18.40 3.73
N ASP A 176 6.77 -19.51 3.55
CA ASP A 176 5.44 -19.76 4.11
C ASP A 176 5.60 -20.13 5.60
N TYR A 177 5.55 -19.12 6.48
CA TYR A 177 5.60 -19.36 7.91
C TYR A 177 4.28 -19.91 8.43
N SER A 178 4.33 -21.00 9.19
CA SER A 178 3.16 -21.43 9.94
C SER A 178 2.85 -20.44 11.06
N ILE A 179 1.57 -20.32 11.43
CA ILE A 179 1.15 -19.43 12.53
C ILE A 179 1.82 -19.83 13.85
N ASP A 180 2.03 -21.13 14.06
CA ASP A 180 2.68 -21.65 15.27
C ASP A 180 4.16 -21.25 15.33
N GLU A 181 4.86 -21.24 14.19
CA GLU A 181 6.25 -20.74 14.11
C GLU A 181 6.32 -19.25 14.39
N ILE A 182 5.41 -18.47 13.82
CA ILE A 182 5.29 -17.02 14.07
C ILE A 182 5.02 -16.77 15.56
N ALA A 183 4.09 -17.49 16.16
CA ALA A 183 3.77 -17.37 17.59
C ALA A 183 4.98 -17.69 18.49
N LYS A 184 5.70 -18.76 18.16
CA LYS A 184 6.92 -19.16 18.88
C LYS A 184 8.01 -18.08 18.77
N GLN A 185 8.28 -17.56 17.58
CA GLN A 185 9.27 -16.49 17.37
C GLN A 185 8.93 -15.23 18.17
N ALA A 186 7.64 -14.87 18.23
CA ALA A 186 7.17 -13.70 18.97
C ALA A 186 6.99 -13.97 20.48
N CYS A 187 7.18 -15.20 20.97
CA CYS A 187 6.90 -15.61 22.35
C CYS A 187 5.45 -15.32 22.79
N TYR A 188 4.48 -15.51 21.89
CA TYR A 188 3.05 -15.32 22.16
C TYR A 188 2.26 -16.61 22.07
N SER A 189 1.16 -16.70 22.84
CA SER A 189 0.11 -17.67 22.52
C SER A 189 -0.59 -17.27 21.21
N ASN A 190 -1.24 -18.23 20.52
CA ASN A 190 -1.94 -17.96 19.25
C ASN A 190 -2.96 -16.82 19.37
N ARG A 191 -3.69 -16.74 20.50
CA ARG A 191 -4.65 -15.66 20.76
C ARG A 191 -3.97 -14.29 20.94
N GLN A 192 -2.83 -14.26 21.63
CA GLN A 192 -2.04 -13.03 21.80
C GLN A 192 -1.44 -12.58 20.46
N LEU A 193 -0.92 -13.53 19.67
CA LEU A 193 -0.42 -13.27 18.32
C LEU A 193 -1.51 -12.65 17.46
N GLU A 194 -2.68 -13.30 17.34
CA GLU A 194 -3.78 -12.81 16.51
C GLU A 194 -4.16 -11.36 16.88
N ARG A 195 -4.32 -11.07 18.16
CA ARG A 195 -4.65 -9.72 18.65
C ARG A 195 -3.53 -8.72 18.33
N LYS A 196 -2.27 -9.05 18.67
CA LYS A 196 -1.13 -8.16 18.47
C LYS A 196 -0.83 -7.93 16.99
N PHE A 197 -1.01 -8.95 16.16
CA PHE A 197 -0.84 -8.86 14.72
C PHE A 197 -1.87 -7.90 14.09
N ARG A 198 -3.16 -8.02 14.48
CA ARG A 198 -4.22 -7.10 14.04
C ARG A 198 -3.94 -5.66 14.45
N GLU A 199 -3.51 -5.45 15.67
CA GLU A 199 -3.12 -4.14 16.21
C GLU A 199 -2.02 -3.46 15.35
N ARG A 200 -1.15 -4.26 14.69
CA ARG A 200 -0.03 -3.78 13.84
C ARG A 200 -0.38 -3.62 12.37
N THR A 201 -1.10 -4.57 11.82
CA THR A 201 -1.30 -4.68 10.37
C THR A 201 -2.74 -4.40 9.92
N GLY A 202 -3.69 -4.38 10.86
CA GLY A 202 -5.12 -4.30 10.57
C GLY A 202 -5.77 -5.66 10.28
N LEU A 203 -4.97 -6.70 10.02
CA LEU A 203 -5.45 -8.02 9.63
C LEU A 203 -4.89 -9.11 10.57
N GLY A 204 -5.54 -10.26 10.59
CA GLY A 204 -4.93 -11.46 11.19
C GLY A 204 -3.83 -12.03 10.29
N PRO A 205 -2.89 -12.84 10.87
CA PRO A 205 -1.73 -13.34 10.13
C PRO A 205 -2.07 -14.05 8.83
N LYS A 206 -3.06 -14.95 8.83
CA LYS A 206 -3.52 -15.68 7.63
C LYS A 206 -4.03 -14.77 6.52
N THR A 207 -4.81 -13.76 6.89
CA THR A 207 -5.37 -12.83 5.90
C THR A 207 -4.27 -11.95 5.33
N PHE A 208 -3.35 -11.50 6.16
CA PHE A 208 -2.20 -10.69 5.73
C PHE A 208 -1.30 -11.48 4.77
N GLN A 209 -1.01 -12.75 5.07
CA GLN A 209 -0.26 -13.65 4.19
C GLN A 209 -0.96 -13.85 2.84
N ARG A 210 -2.29 -13.99 2.83
CA ARG A 210 -3.08 -14.08 1.59
C ARG A 210 -2.99 -12.79 0.76
N VAL A 211 -3.00 -11.62 1.40
CA VAL A 211 -2.83 -10.33 0.71
C VAL A 211 -1.44 -10.22 0.10
N ILE A 212 -0.39 -10.63 0.82
CA ILE A 212 1.00 -10.65 0.30
C ILE A 212 1.09 -11.56 -0.94
N ALA A 213 0.60 -12.79 -0.85
CA ALA A 213 0.64 -13.74 -1.97
C ALA A 213 -0.12 -13.20 -3.19
N PHE A 214 -1.28 -12.56 -2.96
CA PHE A 214 -2.07 -11.94 -4.01
C PHE A 214 -1.34 -10.76 -4.66
N ASP A 215 -0.79 -9.82 -3.88
CA ASP A 215 -0.06 -8.66 -4.40
C ASP A 215 1.19 -9.10 -5.18
N ASN A 216 1.90 -10.13 -4.70
CA ASN A 216 3.02 -10.72 -5.40
C ASN A 216 2.60 -11.28 -6.78
N ALA A 217 1.49 -12.02 -6.86
CA ALA A 217 0.97 -12.56 -8.12
C ALA A 217 0.51 -11.44 -9.07
N PHE A 218 -0.15 -10.41 -8.55
CA PHE A 218 -0.58 -9.25 -9.31
C PHE A 218 0.61 -8.50 -9.92
N ARG A 219 1.63 -8.17 -9.11
CA ARG A 219 2.85 -7.48 -9.56
C ARG A 219 3.69 -8.32 -10.51
N MET A 220 3.76 -9.63 -10.26
CA MET A 220 4.48 -10.56 -11.16
C MET A 220 3.84 -10.58 -12.54
N LYS A 221 2.51 -10.61 -12.64
CA LYS A 221 1.81 -10.53 -13.92
C LYS A 221 2.01 -9.19 -14.62
N ASN A 222 2.02 -8.08 -13.86
CA ASN A 222 2.31 -6.76 -14.41
C ASN A 222 3.74 -6.62 -14.95
N SER A 223 4.71 -7.25 -14.28
CA SER A 223 6.13 -7.22 -14.71
C SER A 223 6.42 -8.19 -15.86
N PHE A 224 5.68 -9.30 -15.95
CA PHE A 224 5.89 -10.39 -16.90
C PHE A 224 4.56 -10.78 -17.57
N ALA A 225 4.08 -9.93 -18.46
CA ALA A 225 2.75 -10.06 -19.09
C ALA A 225 2.54 -11.43 -19.78
N ASP A 226 3.57 -11.99 -20.39
CA ASP A 226 3.51 -13.27 -21.11
C ASP A 226 3.63 -14.51 -20.20
N ARG A 227 3.93 -14.29 -18.88
CA ARG A 227 4.09 -15.41 -17.94
C ARG A 227 2.75 -16.12 -17.72
N ASP A 228 2.80 -17.45 -17.80
CA ASP A 228 1.63 -18.30 -17.58
C ASP A 228 1.10 -18.19 -16.13
N TRP A 229 -0.22 -18.22 -15.99
CA TRP A 229 -0.88 -18.07 -14.68
C TRP A 229 -0.61 -19.20 -13.71
N LEU A 230 -0.43 -20.44 -14.17
CA LEU A 230 -0.10 -21.58 -13.31
C LEU A 230 1.31 -21.39 -12.70
N ARG A 231 2.25 -20.93 -13.53
CA ARG A 231 3.61 -20.63 -13.09
C ARG A 231 3.61 -19.51 -12.04
N ILE A 232 2.86 -18.42 -12.29
CA ILE A 232 2.69 -17.33 -11.32
C ILE A 232 2.10 -17.86 -10.01
N ALA A 233 1.07 -18.71 -10.07
CA ALA A 233 0.45 -19.29 -8.88
C ALA A 233 1.48 -20.03 -8.03
N VAL A 234 2.26 -20.93 -8.62
CA VAL A 234 3.27 -21.71 -7.89
C VAL A 234 4.37 -20.82 -7.32
N GLU A 235 4.90 -19.88 -8.11
CA GLU A 235 5.97 -18.97 -7.67
C GLU A 235 5.51 -18.02 -6.53
N CYS A 236 4.20 -17.74 -6.43
CA CYS A 236 3.63 -16.91 -5.37
C CYS A 236 3.05 -17.71 -4.18
N GLY A 237 3.36 -19.02 -4.07
CA GLY A 237 3.00 -19.86 -2.94
C GLY A 237 1.56 -20.40 -2.97
N TYR A 238 0.87 -20.34 -4.11
CA TYR A 238 -0.41 -21.02 -4.28
C TYR A 238 -0.19 -22.49 -4.64
N HIS A 239 -0.99 -23.36 -4.05
CA HIS A 239 -0.93 -24.79 -4.34
C HIS A 239 -1.21 -25.12 -5.82
N ASP A 240 -2.16 -24.39 -6.42
CA ASP A 240 -2.55 -24.53 -7.83
C ASP A 240 -3.22 -23.25 -8.36
N TYR A 241 -3.56 -23.25 -9.65
CA TYR A 241 -4.24 -22.12 -10.30
C TYR A 241 -5.63 -21.84 -9.71
N GLN A 242 -6.36 -22.83 -9.22
CA GLN A 242 -7.70 -22.63 -8.68
C GLN A 242 -7.65 -21.84 -7.35
N HIS A 243 -6.62 -22.06 -6.53
CA HIS A 243 -6.40 -21.26 -5.33
C HIS A 243 -6.07 -19.78 -5.68
N LEU A 244 -5.28 -19.54 -6.72
CA LEU A 244 -5.06 -18.19 -7.22
C LEU A 244 -6.36 -17.54 -7.71
N VAL A 245 -7.18 -18.26 -8.51
CA VAL A 245 -8.49 -17.77 -8.99
C VAL A 245 -9.40 -17.41 -7.82
N LYS A 246 -9.42 -18.25 -6.78
CA LYS A 246 -10.21 -17.97 -5.56
C LYS A 246 -9.73 -16.68 -4.88
N ALA A 247 -8.41 -16.50 -4.70
CA ALA A 247 -7.86 -15.29 -4.09
C ALA A 247 -8.24 -14.03 -4.90
N TYR A 248 -8.13 -14.07 -6.23
CA TYR A 248 -8.55 -12.97 -7.10
C TYR A 248 -10.05 -12.65 -6.94
N LYS A 249 -10.92 -13.66 -6.93
CA LYS A 249 -12.35 -13.46 -6.72
C LYS A 249 -12.67 -12.90 -5.35
N ASP A 250 -11.99 -13.37 -4.30
CA ASP A 250 -12.18 -12.89 -2.94
C ASP A 250 -11.79 -11.41 -2.79
N PHE A 251 -10.70 -10.97 -3.42
CA PHE A 251 -10.16 -9.61 -3.28
C PHE A 251 -10.65 -8.61 -4.32
N THR A 252 -11.03 -9.06 -5.52
CA THR A 252 -11.37 -8.16 -6.62
C THR A 252 -12.76 -8.41 -7.21
N GLY A 253 -13.44 -9.48 -6.81
CA GLY A 253 -14.69 -9.94 -7.40
C GLY A 253 -14.53 -10.61 -8.78
N LEU A 254 -13.33 -10.66 -9.35
CA LEU A 254 -13.06 -11.09 -10.71
C LEU A 254 -12.03 -12.23 -10.78
N ALA A 255 -12.05 -13.00 -11.85
CA ALA A 255 -10.99 -13.96 -12.16
C ALA A 255 -9.71 -13.23 -12.62
N PRO A 256 -8.49 -13.82 -12.48
CA PRO A 256 -7.22 -13.19 -12.82
C PRO A 256 -7.18 -12.52 -14.18
N THR A 257 -7.55 -13.25 -15.23
CA THR A 257 -7.54 -12.74 -16.61
C THR A 257 -8.51 -11.56 -16.80
N ALA A 258 -9.70 -11.62 -16.16
CA ALA A 258 -10.70 -10.55 -16.28
C ALA A 258 -10.22 -9.28 -15.55
N PHE A 259 -9.61 -9.43 -14.37
CA PHE A 259 -9.06 -8.30 -13.62
C PHE A 259 -7.91 -7.63 -14.38
N HIS A 260 -6.98 -8.41 -14.95
CA HIS A 260 -5.85 -7.85 -15.69
C HIS A 260 -6.26 -7.14 -16.99
N ARG A 261 -7.36 -7.51 -17.64
CA ARG A 261 -7.93 -6.75 -18.77
C ARG A 261 -8.40 -5.34 -18.37
N ILE A 262 -8.81 -5.16 -17.11
CA ILE A 262 -9.15 -3.84 -16.55
C ILE A 262 -7.85 -3.08 -16.24
N GLU A 263 -6.89 -3.74 -15.61
CA GLU A 263 -5.59 -3.19 -15.26
C GLU A 263 -4.79 -2.70 -16.49
N GLU A 264 -4.90 -3.38 -17.63
CA GLU A 264 -4.29 -2.94 -18.90
C GLU A 264 -4.81 -1.58 -19.38
N LYS A 265 -5.95 -1.12 -18.87
CA LYS A 265 -6.55 0.17 -19.17
C LYS A 265 -6.29 1.22 -18.07
N ALA A 266 -5.50 0.89 -17.06
CA ALA A 266 -5.18 1.82 -15.98
C ALA A 266 -4.49 3.09 -16.54
N PRO A 267 -4.74 4.28 -15.92
CA PRO A 267 -4.27 5.56 -16.46
C PRO A 267 -2.77 5.62 -16.76
N GLU A 268 -1.95 5.01 -15.93
CA GLU A 268 -0.49 4.99 -16.11
C GLU A 268 -0.03 4.18 -17.33
N ARG A 269 -0.86 3.25 -17.81
CA ARG A 269 -0.52 2.42 -18.99
C ARG A 269 -0.39 3.23 -20.27
N LYS A 270 -1.12 4.35 -20.38
CA LYS A 270 -0.96 5.30 -21.49
C LYS A 270 0.49 5.77 -21.64
N PHE A 271 1.22 5.88 -20.55
CA PHE A 271 2.61 6.36 -20.51
C PHE A 271 3.64 5.21 -20.49
N GLY A 272 3.22 3.98 -20.72
CA GLY A 272 4.09 2.80 -20.64
C GLY A 272 4.55 2.48 -19.22
N LEU A 273 3.90 3.07 -18.20
CA LEU A 273 4.23 2.86 -16.80
C LEU A 273 3.44 1.67 -16.24
N ASN A 274 4.05 0.94 -15.34
CA ASN A 274 3.41 -0.14 -14.59
C ASN A 274 3.99 -0.24 -13.18
N GLU A 275 3.25 -0.87 -12.30
CA GLU A 275 3.71 -1.20 -10.96
C GLU A 275 4.57 -2.46 -11.02
N GLY A 276 5.87 -2.29 -10.82
CA GLY A 276 6.84 -3.38 -10.82
C GLY A 276 6.84 -4.21 -9.54
N PHE A 277 7.61 -5.28 -9.56
CA PHE A 277 7.83 -6.17 -8.43
C PHE A 277 8.76 -5.51 -7.40
N TYR A 278 8.42 -5.55 -6.10
CA TYR A 278 9.24 -4.92 -5.04
C TYR A 278 10.70 -5.39 -4.98
N LYS A 279 10.99 -6.61 -5.44
CA LYS A 279 12.35 -7.17 -5.46
C LYS A 279 13.32 -6.50 -6.42
N SER A 280 12.85 -5.57 -7.27
CA SER A 280 13.71 -4.81 -8.19
C SER A 280 14.32 -3.55 -7.56
N ALA A 281 14.02 -3.25 -6.30
CA ALA A 281 14.46 -2.03 -5.60
C ALA A 281 15.52 -2.29 -4.52
N VAL A 282 16.14 -3.51 -4.51
CA VAL A 282 17.27 -3.84 -3.62
C VAL A 282 18.54 -4.04 -4.44
#